data_115798fca18504291fe4e303c60f5168
#
_entry.id   115798fca18504291fe4e303c60f5168
#
_cell.length_a   1.000
_cell.length_b   1.000
_cell.length_c   1.000
_cell.angle_alpha   90.00
_cell.angle_beta   90.00
_cell.angle_gamma   90.00
#
_symmetry.space_group_name_H-M   'P 1'
#
loop_
_entity.id
_entity.type
_entity.pdbx_description
1 polymer ?
#
loop_
_entity_poly.entity_id
_entity_poly.type
_entity_poly.pdbx_seq_one_letter_code
_entity_poly.pdbx_strand_id
1 'polypeptide(L)'
;MAPTTRDAEEDLVVHYPCKYVPVELLAGFGAGCWPCTYEAESFDHADELAHPNLCGYGKSLLARALDPSVHALVLTSCCDVMRRVYDIVKREGCVEFLWLLDLPHLRGPREVRRFRGELARLADAFAAWSGREFSLDAALASFDPPVPRTDERVTLLGAHAPL
;
A
#
# COMPACT_ATOMS: atom_id res chain seq x y z
N MET A 1 -10.26 22.08 9.77
CA MET A 1 -9.03 22.37 9.01
C MET A 1 -9.39 22.22 7.55
N ALA A 2 -9.20 23.27 6.75
CA ALA A 2 -9.45 23.19 5.30
C ALA A 2 -8.42 22.29 4.65
N PRO A 3 -8.77 21.50 3.61
CA PRO A 3 -7.79 20.73 2.87
C PRO A 3 -6.79 21.68 2.20
N THR A 4 -5.52 21.48 2.46
CA THR A 4 -4.45 22.17 1.76
C THR A 4 -4.51 21.70 0.32
N THR A 5 -4.82 22.60 -0.61
CA THR A 5 -4.70 22.32 -2.05
C THR A 5 -3.23 22.05 -2.34
N ARG A 6 -2.88 20.79 -2.56
CA ARG A 6 -1.59 20.42 -3.15
C ARG A 6 -1.52 21.04 -4.53
N ASP A 7 -0.40 21.70 -4.82
CA ASP A 7 -0.12 22.17 -6.17
C ASP A 7 -0.12 20.95 -7.11
N ALA A 8 -0.79 21.08 -8.24
CA ALA A 8 -1.07 19.99 -9.19
C ALA A 8 0.17 19.39 -9.87
N GLU A 9 1.37 19.85 -9.51
CA GLU A 9 2.67 19.44 -10.07
C GLU A 9 3.52 18.57 -9.14
N GLU A 10 3.15 18.35 -7.88
CA GLU A 10 3.86 17.37 -7.06
C GLU A 10 3.49 15.94 -7.49
N ASP A 11 4.52 15.14 -7.77
CA ASP A 11 4.35 13.72 -8.09
C ASP A 11 3.62 13.02 -6.95
N LEU A 12 2.39 12.59 -7.22
CA LEU A 12 1.57 11.86 -6.25
C LEU A 12 2.14 10.46 -6.08
N VAL A 13 2.88 10.24 -5.00
CA VAL A 13 3.53 8.96 -4.70
C VAL A 13 2.78 8.23 -3.60
N VAL A 14 2.42 6.97 -3.87
CA VAL A 14 1.83 6.03 -2.90
C VAL A 14 2.83 4.92 -2.60
N HIS A 15 3.16 4.77 -1.33
CA HIS A 15 3.99 3.66 -0.86
C HIS A 15 3.14 2.45 -0.53
N TYR A 16 3.67 1.24 -0.81
CA TYR A 16 2.97 0.00 -0.51
C TYR A 16 3.93 -1.15 -0.19
N PRO A 17 3.61 -2.02 0.80
CA PRO A 17 4.49 -3.13 1.17
C PRO A 17 4.13 -4.47 0.52
N CYS A 18 2.98 -4.59 -0.11
CA CYS A 18 2.43 -5.89 -0.47
C CYS A 18 1.89 -5.89 -1.91
N LYS A 19 2.22 -6.93 -2.67
CA LYS A 19 1.76 -7.14 -4.05
C LYS A 19 0.24 -7.21 -4.24
N TYR A 20 -0.52 -7.30 -3.16
CA TYR A 20 -1.98 -7.29 -3.21
C TYR A 20 -2.59 -5.88 -3.17
N VAL A 21 -1.76 -4.85 -3.07
CA VAL A 21 -2.22 -3.48 -3.26
C VAL A 21 -2.56 -3.27 -4.73
N PRO A 22 -3.74 -2.72 -5.05
CA PRO A 22 -4.17 -2.52 -6.44
C PRO A 22 -3.49 -1.28 -7.02
N VAL A 23 -2.23 -1.42 -7.39
CA VAL A 23 -1.41 -0.32 -7.93
C VAL A 23 -2.01 0.27 -9.20
N GLU A 24 -2.67 -0.54 -10.01
CA GLU A 24 -3.35 -0.12 -11.23
C GLU A 24 -4.54 0.82 -10.93
N LEU A 25 -5.27 0.55 -9.85
CA LEU A 25 -6.34 1.42 -9.39
C LEU A 25 -5.78 2.80 -9.00
N LEU A 26 -4.66 2.83 -8.28
CA LEU A 26 -4.00 4.06 -7.85
C LEU A 26 -3.38 4.81 -9.03
N ALA A 27 -2.78 4.09 -9.96
CA ALA A 27 -2.27 4.65 -11.22
C ALA A 27 -3.38 5.29 -12.07
N GLY A 28 -4.61 4.79 -11.98
CA GLY A 28 -5.79 5.41 -12.59
C GLY A 28 -6.06 6.84 -12.11
N PHE A 29 -5.57 7.23 -10.95
CA PHE A 29 -5.57 8.61 -10.44
C PHE A 29 -4.28 9.38 -10.76
N GLY A 30 -3.39 8.80 -11.56
CA GLY A 30 -2.09 9.37 -11.89
C GLY A 30 -1.09 9.30 -10.73
N ALA A 31 -1.26 8.36 -9.81
CA ALA A 31 -0.30 8.15 -8.73
C ALA A 31 0.85 7.24 -9.17
N GLY A 32 2.08 7.61 -8.85
CA GLY A 32 3.23 6.72 -8.87
C GLY A 32 3.16 5.78 -7.67
N CYS A 33 3.33 4.47 -7.90
CA CYS A 33 3.29 3.48 -6.81
C CYS A 33 4.68 2.92 -6.55
N TRP A 34 5.16 3.06 -5.30
CA TRP A 34 6.52 2.68 -4.91
C TRP A 34 6.49 1.58 -3.86
N PRO A 35 7.11 0.43 -4.11
CA PRO A 35 7.18 -0.64 -3.13
C PRO A 35 8.06 -0.21 -1.94
N CYS A 36 7.62 -0.54 -0.73
CA CYS A 36 8.42 -0.36 0.48
C CYS A 36 9.50 -1.45 0.54
N THR A 37 10.59 -1.26 -0.19
CA THR A 37 11.79 -2.11 -0.16
C THR A 37 12.88 -1.40 0.65
N TYR A 38 12.63 -1.18 1.92
CA TYR A 38 13.54 -0.41 2.76
C TYR A 38 14.28 -1.33 3.74
N GLU A 39 15.59 -1.22 3.73
CA GLU A 39 16.46 -1.76 4.77
C GLU A 39 16.75 -0.65 5.77
N ALA A 40 16.16 -0.72 6.95
CA ALA A 40 16.40 0.25 7.99
C ALA A 40 17.82 0.08 8.54
N GLU A 41 18.55 1.17 8.68
CA GLU A 41 19.88 1.18 9.33
C GLU A 41 19.78 0.84 10.83
N SER A 42 18.69 1.20 11.47
CA SER A 42 18.37 0.89 12.87
C SER A 42 16.86 0.66 13.03
N PHE A 43 16.51 -0.14 14.03
CA PHE A 43 15.14 -0.35 14.47
C PHE A 43 14.77 0.40 15.76
N ASP A 44 15.67 1.21 16.30
CA ASP A 44 15.50 1.83 17.63
C ASP A 44 14.16 2.56 17.74
N HIS A 45 13.85 3.41 16.76
CA HIS A 45 12.59 4.16 16.77
C HIS A 45 11.35 3.25 16.58
N ALA A 46 11.46 2.21 15.77
CA ALA A 46 10.37 1.24 15.62
C ALA A 46 10.16 0.42 16.90
N ASP A 47 11.25 0.10 17.62
CA ASP A 47 11.21 -0.64 18.88
C ASP A 47 10.66 0.18 20.05
N GLU A 48 10.76 1.50 20.00
CA GLU A 48 10.09 2.40 20.96
C GLU A 48 8.57 2.41 20.80
N LEU A 49 8.07 2.27 19.57
CA LEU A 49 6.66 2.38 19.23
C LEU A 49 5.92 1.05 19.16
N ALA A 50 6.64 -0.03 18.87
CA ALA A 50 6.08 -1.34 18.62
C ALA A 50 6.53 -2.36 19.64
N HIS A 51 5.74 -3.44 19.80
CA HIS A 51 6.14 -4.56 20.63
C HIS A 51 7.40 -5.24 20.06
N PRO A 52 8.38 -5.67 20.90
CA PRO A 52 9.63 -6.30 20.45
C PRO A 52 9.45 -7.50 19.51
N ASN A 53 8.32 -8.20 19.60
CA ASN A 53 7.97 -9.34 18.74
C ASN A 53 7.51 -8.96 17.32
N LEU A 54 7.49 -7.66 16.97
CA LEU A 54 7.24 -7.27 15.59
C LEU A 54 8.38 -7.83 14.73
N CYS A 55 8.06 -8.50 13.63
CA CYS A 55 9.09 -9.08 12.76
C CYS A 55 9.93 -7.97 12.09
N GLY A 56 11.16 -8.30 11.70
CA GLY A 56 12.09 -7.33 11.09
C GLY A 56 11.51 -6.57 9.91
N TYR A 57 10.72 -7.26 9.06
CA TYR A 57 10.01 -6.59 7.95
C TYR A 57 9.01 -5.55 8.45
N GLY A 58 8.25 -5.86 9.50
CA GLY A 58 7.30 -4.92 10.11
C GLY A 58 8.00 -3.71 10.71
N LYS A 59 9.18 -3.91 11.32
CA LYS A 59 10.01 -2.83 11.87
C LYS A 59 10.56 -1.93 10.75
N SER A 60 11.07 -2.52 9.65
CA SER A 60 11.52 -1.77 8.47
C SER A 60 10.39 -0.97 7.85
N LEU A 61 9.21 -1.58 7.70
CA LEU A 61 8.03 -0.91 7.18
C LEU A 61 7.58 0.25 8.08
N LEU A 62 7.62 0.05 9.39
CA LEU A 62 7.28 1.10 10.36
C LEU A 62 8.27 2.26 10.26
N ALA A 63 9.57 1.97 10.23
CA ALA A 63 10.61 2.98 10.05
C ALA A 63 10.39 3.77 8.73
N ARG A 64 10.05 3.09 7.64
CA ARG A 64 9.73 3.76 6.38
C ARG A 64 8.47 4.61 6.45
N ALA A 65 7.42 4.12 7.11
CA ALA A 65 6.15 4.83 7.24
C ALA A 65 6.26 6.10 8.11
N LEU A 66 7.24 6.14 9.00
CA LEU A 66 7.53 7.30 9.85
C LEU A 66 8.43 8.36 9.17
N ASP A 67 8.97 8.04 7.99
CA ASP A 67 9.75 8.99 7.20
C ASP A 67 8.84 10.14 6.72
N PRO A 68 9.20 11.41 6.97
CA PRO A 68 8.40 12.57 6.57
C PRO A 68 8.12 12.66 5.07
N SER A 69 8.90 12.00 4.22
CA SER A 69 8.67 11.93 2.77
C SER A 69 7.52 11.01 2.36
N VAL A 70 6.99 10.20 3.30
CA VAL A 70 5.87 9.28 3.03
C VAL A 70 4.55 9.97 3.33
N HIS A 71 3.89 10.50 2.31
CA HIS A 71 2.61 11.17 2.42
C HIS A 71 1.42 10.23 2.25
N ALA A 72 1.58 9.15 1.46
CA ALA A 72 0.52 8.18 1.23
C ALA A 72 1.05 6.74 1.39
N LEU A 73 0.31 5.93 2.15
CA LEU A 73 0.64 4.54 2.42
C LEU A 73 -0.61 3.67 2.35
N VAL A 74 -0.56 2.65 1.49
CA VAL A 74 -1.63 1.66 1.38
C VAL A 74 -1.11 0.31 1.86
N LEU A 75 -1.66 -0.16 2.97
CA LEU A 75 -1.39 -1.46 3.57
C LEU A 75 -2.47 -2.46 3.21
N THR A 76 -2.21 -3.74 3.43
CA THR A 76 -3.20 -4.82 3.27
C THR A 76 -3.35 -5.63 4.53
N SER A 77 -4.52 -6.23 4.75
CA SER A 77 -4.77 -7.09 5.91
C SER A 77 -4.22 -8.51 5.75
N CYS A 78 -3.11 -8.67 4.98
CA CYS A 78 -2.54 -9.98 4.66
C CYS A 78 -1.92 -10.72 5.86
N CYS A 79 -1.52 -9.99 6.90
CA CYS A 79 -1.01 -10.55 8.16
C CYS A 79 -1.22 -9.58 9.34
N ASP A 80 -1.07 -10.09 10.55
CA ASP A 80 -1.25 -9.26 11.77
C ASP A 80 -0.24 -8.13 11.87
N VAL A 81 0.98 -8.31 11.36
CA VAL A 81 2.01 -7.28 11.34
C VAL A 81 1.54 -6.04 10.59
N MET A 82 0.90 -6.21 9.43
CA MET A 82 0.36 -5.08 8.64
C MET A 82 -0.71 -4.31 9.42
N ARG A 83 -1.57 -5.00 10.14
CA ARG A 83 -2.59 -4.38 11.01
C ARG A 83 -1.94 -3.60 12.15
N ARG A 84 -0.90 -4.16 12.79
CA ARG A 84 -0.16 -3.48 13.86
C ARG A 84 0.56 -2.23 13.36
N VAL A 85 1.24 -2.33 12.22
CA VAL A 85 1.88 -1.16 11.60
C VAL A 85 0.84 -0.09 11.27
N TYR A 86 -0.30 -0.47 10.68
CA TYR A 86 -1.40 0.47 10.41
C TYR A 86 -1.86 1.20 11.67
N ASP A 87 -2.09 0.46 12.77
CA ASP A 87 -2.57 1.05 14.02
C ASP A 87 -1.55 2.04 14.62
N ILE A 88 -0.24 1.71 14.55
CA ILE A 88 0.83 2.58 15.02
C ILE A 88 0.92 3.84 14.15
N VAL A 89 1.03 3.70 12.83
CA VAL A 89 1.14 4.83 11.91
C VAL A 89 -0.08 5.75 12.01
N LYS A 90 -1.28 5.18 12.18
CA LYS A 90 -2.51 5.94 12.41
C LYS A 90 -2.47 6.73 13.71
N ARG A 91 -1.93 6.15 14.78
CA ARG A 91 -1.78 6.80 16.09
C ARG A 91 -0.78 7.96 16.02
N GLU A 92 0.34 7.76 15.34
CA GLU A 92 1.37 8.79 15.16
C GLU A 92 0.91 9.94 14.25
N GLY A 93 -0.04 9.68 13.33
CA GLY A 93 -0.63 10.71 12.48
C GLY A 93 0.35 11.33 11.48
N CYS A 94 1.42 10.60 11.12
CA CYS A 94 2.49 11.11 10.26
C CYS A 94 2.24 10.96 8.76
N VAL A 95 1.27 10.14 8.36
CA VAL A 95 0.91 9.88 6.96
C VAL A 95 -0.44 10.51 6.65
N GLU A 96 -0.51 11.32 5.60
CA GLU A 96 -1.71 12.07 5.22
C GLU A 96 -2.81 11.15 4.67
N PHE A 97 -2.43 10.20 3.81
CA PHE A 97 -3.33 9.17 3.30
C PHE A 97 -2.86 7.80 3.76
N LEU A 98 -3.54 7.26 4.74
CA LEU A 98 -3.28 5.92 5.28
C LEU A 98 -4.49 5.03 5.06
N TRP A 99 -4.31 3.92 4.35
CA TRP A 99 -5.37 2.96 4.07
C TRP A 99 -4.96 1.53 4.41
N LEU A 100 -5.89 0.77 5.00
CA LEU A 100 -5.74 -0.67 5.20
C LEU A 100 -6.78 -1.39 4.33
N LEU A 101 -6.34 -1.96 3.22
CA LEU A 101 -7.19 -2.75 2.34
C LEU A 101 -7.47 -4.12 2.94
N ASP A 102 -8.73 -4.42 3.21
CA ASP A 102 -9.13 -5.72 3.76
C ASP A 102 -9.22 -6.77 2.65
N LEU A 103 -8.34 -7.77 2.75
CA LEU A 103 -8.26 -8.85 1.77
C LEU A 103 -9.22 -10.00 2.13
N PRO A 104 -9.90 -10.61 1.14
CA PRO A 104 -10.73 -11.78 1.39
C PRO A 104 -9.88 -13.00 1.71
N HIS A 105 -10.25 -13.75 2.76
CA HIS A 105 -9.59 -14.99 3.14
C HIS A 105 -10.21 -16.22 2.46
N LEU A 106 -11.44 -16.11 2.01
CA LEU A 106 -12.18 -17.18 1.36
C LEU A 106 -12.39 -16.88 -0.12
N ARG A 107 -12.70 -17.91 -0.89
CA ARG A 107 -13.03 -17.80 -2.30
C ARG A 107 -14.52 -17.95 -2.52
N GLY A 108 -15.09 -17.15 -3.38
CA GLY A 108 -16.50 -17.27 -3.74
C GLY A 108 -17.13 -15.94 -4.18
N PRO A 109 -18.36 -16.00 -4.74
CA PRO A 109 -19.05 -14.80 -5.26
C PRO A 109 -19.31 -13.73 -4.19
N ARG A 110 -19.51 -14.13 -2.93
CA ARG A 110 -19.71 -13.23 -1.80
C ARG A 110 -18.43 -12.41 -1.53
N GLU A 111 -17.29 -13.08 -1.50
CA GLU A 111 -16.00 -12.45 -1.23
C GLU A 111 -15.58 -11.54 -2.37
N VAL A 112 -15.86 -11.92 -3.61
CA VAL A 112 -15.64 -11.05 -4.77
C VAL A 112 -16.46 -9.76 -4.65
N ARG A 113 -17.75 -9.85 -4.29
CA ARG A 113 -18.57 -8.64 -4.08
C ARG A 113 -18.05 -7.77 -2.95
N ARG A 114 -17.63 -8.39 -1.83
CA ARG A 114 -17.05 -7.67 -0.71
C ARG A 114 -15.77 -6.94 -1.13
N PHE A 115 -14.87 -7.63 -1.80
CA PHE A 115 -13.61 -7.05 -2.24
C PHE A 115 -13.81 -5.92 -3.26
N ARG A 116 -14.77 -6.05 -4.19
CA ARG A 116 -15.16 -4.92 -5.05
C ARG A 116 -15.61 -3.71 -4.26
N GLY A 117 -16.37 -3.91 -3.19
CA GLY A 117 -16.76 -2.82 -2.28
C GLY A 117 -15.56 -2.19 -1.56
N GLU A 118 -14.55 -2.98 -1.17
CA GLU A 118 -13.31 -2.47 -0.59
C GLU A 118 -12.53 -1.60 -1.60
N LEU A 119 -12.40 -2.07 -2.83
CA LEU A 119 -11.73 -1.31 -3.90
C LEU A 119 -12.46 0.00 -4.21
N ALA A 120 -13.80 -0.02 -4.25
CA ALA A 120 -14.58 1.19 -4.44
C ALA A 120 -14.36 2.20 -3.31
N ARG A 121 -14.37 1.74 -2.03
CA ARG A 121 -14.10 2.62 -0.89
C ARG A 121 -12.70 3.21 -0.92
N LEU A 122 -11.69 2.42 -1.30
CA LEU A 122 -10.32 2.92 -1.50
C LEU A 122 -10.31 4.01 -2.58
N ALA A 123 -10.94 3.76 -3.73
CA ALA A 123 -11.00 4.72 -4.84
C ALA A 123 -11.68 6.03 -4.42
N ASP A 124 -12.84 5.95 -3.75
CA ASP A 124 -13.59 7.13 -3.27
C ASP A 124 -12.76 7.93 -2.26
N ALA A 125 -12.13 7.26 -1.30
CA ALA A 125 -11.28 7.92 -0.30
C ALA A 125 -10.04 8.55 -0.94
N PHE A 126 -9.43 7.87 -1.91
CA PHE A 126 -8.25 8.36 -2.60
C PHE A 126 -8.58 9.57 -3.48
N ALA A 127 -9.70 9.53 -4.21
CA ALA A 127 -10.21 10.67 -4.99
C ALA A 127 -10.45 11.89 -4.09
N ALA A 128 -11.10 11.68 -2.94
CA ALA A 128 -11.40 12.76 -1.99
C ALA A 128 -10.13 13.39 -1.40
N TRP A 129 -9.09 12.59 -1.13
CA TRP A 129 -7.83 13.08 -0.59
C TRP A 129 -6.95 13.75 -1.64
N SER A 130 -6.79 13.11 -2.83
CA SER A 130 -5.89 13.59 -3.88
C SER A 130 -6.49 14.73 -4.71
N GLY A 131 -7.83 14.87 -4.72
CA GLY A 131 -8.54 15.80 -5.59
C GLY A 131 -8.49 15.44 -7.08
N ARG A 132 -8.00 14.21 -7.42
CA ARG A 132 -7.85 13.76 -8.80
C ARG A 132 -9.04 12.89 -9.25
N GLU A 133 -9.37 12.97 -10.53
CA GLU A 133 -10.37 12.11 -11.16
C GLU A 133 -9.75 10.80 -11.64
N PHE A 134 -10.55 9.72 -11.57
CA PHE A 134 -10.13 8.41 -12.04
C PHE A 134 -10.17 8.31 -13.55
N SER A 135 -9.07 7.85 -14.17
CA SER A 135 -8.97 7.51 -15.57
C SER A 135 -8.83 6.00 -15.76
N LEU A 136 -9.81 5.38 -16.38
CA LEU A 136 -9.74 3.96 -16.70
C LEU A 136 -8.60 3.65 -17.68
N ASP A 137 -8.35 4.54 -18.64
CA ASP A 137 -7.27 4.35 -19.63
C ASP A 137 -5.90 4.36 -18.97
N ALA A 138 -5.68 5.26 -18.00
CA ALA A 138 -4.44 5.29 -17.21
C ALA A 138 -4.30 4.03 -16.36
N ALA A 139 -5.36 3.56 -15.71
CA ALA A 139 -5.37 2.32 -14.97
C ALA A 139 -5.02 1.11 -15.86
N LEU A 140 -5.65 1.02 -17.03
CA LEU A 140 -5.40 -0.08 -17.96
C LEU A 140 -3.98 -0.03 -18.56
N ALA A 141 -3.45 1.16 -18.81
CA ALA A 141 -2.09 1.33 -19.32
C ALA A 141 -1.01 0.93 -18.30
N SER A 142 -1.34 0.91 -17.00
CA SER A 142 -0.41 0.53 -15.93
C SER A 142 -0.34 -0.98 -15.66
N PHE A 143 -1.20 -1.79 -16.29
CA PHE A 143 -1.11 -3.23 -16.17
C PHE A 143 0.14 -3.76 -16.86
N ASP A 144 0.96 -4.48 -16.12
CA ASP A 144 2.06 -5.22 -16.70
C ASP A 144 1.54 -6.31 -17.65
N PRO A 145 2.15 -6.48 -18.82
CA PRO A 145 1.80 -7.59 -19.68
C PRO A 145 2.10 -8.92 -18.96
N PRO A 146 1.29 -9.95 -19.17
CA PRO A 146 1.52 -11.24 -18.54
C PRO A 146 2.91 -11.77 -18.94
N VAL A 147 3.71 -12.12 -17.93
CA VAL A 147 5.03 -12.71 -18.15
C VAL A 147 4.86 -14.01 -18.94
N PRO A 148 5.59 -14.20 -20.05
CA PRO A 148 5.53 -15.45 -20.81
C PRO A 148 5.84 -16.65 -19.91
N ARG A 149 5.03 -17.70 -20.00
CA ARG A 149 5.30 -18.94 -19.29
C ARG A 149 6.51 -19.61 -19.94
N THR A 150 7.57 -19.79 -19.17
CA THR A 150 8.73 -20.60 -19.57
C THR A 150 8.59 -22.01 -19.01
N ASP A 151 9.25 -22.99 -19.64
CA ASP A 151 9.29 -24.37 -19.12
C ASP A 151 10.13 -24.49 -17.85
N GLU A 152 11.00 -23.51 -17.59
CA GLU A 152 11.76 -23.41 -16.34
C GLU A 152 10.92 -22.73 -15.26
N ARG A 153 10.71 -23.44 -14.16
CA ARG A 153 9.97 -22.93 -13.01
C ARG A 153 10.89 -22.81 -11.81
N VAL A 154 10.97 -21.60 -11.27
CA VAL A 154 11.59 -21.34 -9.97
C VAL A 154 10.47 -21.12 -8.96
N THR A 155 10.48 -21.89 -7.88
CA THR A 155 9.55 -21.67 -6.77
C THR A 155 10.20 -20.73 -5.75
N LEU A 156 9.66 -19.53 -5.59
CA LEU A 156 10.06 -18.60 -4.56
C LEU A 156 9.23 -18.85 -3.30
N LEU A 157 9.91 -19.11 -2.19
CA LEU A 157 9.29 -19.25 -0.88
C LEU A 157 9.56 -17.96 -0.10
N GLY A 158 8.50 -17.24 0.24
CA GLY A 158 8.57 -16.00 0.99
C GLY A 158 7.43 -15.06 0.69
N ALA A 159 7.15 -14.14 1.62
CA ALA A 159 6.06 -13.18 1.47
C ALA A 159 6.39 -12.02 0.50
N HIS A 160 7.67 -11.73 0.29
CA HIS A 160 8.17 -10.55 -0.41
C HIS A 160 9.27 -10.90 -1.42
N ALA A 161 9.04 -11.93 -2.22
CA ALA A 161 9.92 -12.16 -3.37
C ALA A 161 9.79 -10.99 -4.35
N PRO A 162 10.89 -10.38 -4.81
CA PRO A 162 10.82 -9.42 -5.90
C PRO A 162 10.25 -10.11 -7.14
N LEU A 163 9.39 -9.42 -7.85
CA LEU A 163 8.85 -9.87 -9.14
C LEU A 163 9.88 -9.66 -10.24
#